data_0ed746d687f998dfb771406f2d04c785
#
_entry.id   0ed746d687f998dfb771406f2d04c785
#
_cell.length_a   1.000
_cell.length_b   1.000
_cell.length_c   1.000
_cell.angle_alpha   90.00
_cell.angle_beta   90.00
_cell.angle_gamma   90.00
#
_symmetry.space_group_name_H-M   'P 1'
#
loop_
_entity.id
_entity.type
_entity.pdbx_description
1 polymer ?
#
loop_
_entity_poly.entity_id
_entity_poly.type
_entity_poly.pdbx_seq_one_letter_code
_entity_poly.pdbx_strand_id
1 'polypeptide(L)'
;AGGTPVIAPTSQETNYKLTPAQLEAALTPKTKWFIFNSPSNPTGAGYSWDELKALTDVLLRHPHVWVMTDDMYEHLAYDDFKFCTPAEVEPALYPRTLTCNGVSKAYAMTGWRIGYAAGPEPLIAAMRKIQSQSTSNPCTISQWAAVEALNGSQAFLTDNNASFSRRRNLVVKILNETRGITCPTPEGAFYVYPSIAALIGKQTPSGAGL
;
A
#
# COMPACT_ATOMS: atom_id res chain seq x y z
N ALA A 1 -15.72 10.91 6.96
CA ALA A 1 -16.64 9.90 7.48
C ALA A 1 -16.89 10.02 8.99
N GLY A 2 -16.40 11.07 9.66
CA GLY A 2 -16.64 11.33 11.09
C GLY A 2 -15.77 10.50 12.06
N GLY A 3 -14.86 9.71 11.56
CA GLY A 3 -13.87 9.01 12.40
C GLY A 3 -12.68 9.90 12.73
N THR A 4 -12.07 9.69 13.91
CA THR A 4 -10.82 10.33 14.30
C THR A 4 -9.66 9.42 13.88
N PRO A 5 -8.70 9.89 13.02
CA PRO A 5 -7.55 9.09 12.65
C PRO A 5 -6.59 8.97 13.84
N VAL A 6 -6.11 7.75 14.10
CA VAL A 6 -4.99 7.47 15.00
C VAL A 6 -3.82 7.03 14.13
N ILE A 7 -2.77 7.84 14.12
CA ILE A 7 -1.59 7.56 13.30
C ILE A 7 -0.61 6.74 14.15
N ALA A 8 -0.25 5.55 13.67
CA ALA A 8 0.84 4.75 14.23
C ALA A 8 2.15 5.13 13.48
N PRO A 9 3.01 5.95 14.06
CA PRO A 9 4.20 6.44 13.37
C PRO A 9 5.20 5.31 13.14
N THR A 10 5.81 5.30 11.97
CA THR A 10 6.90 4.41 11.59
C THR A 10 8.15 5.23 11.27
N SER A 11 9.32 4.61 11.34
CA SER A 11 10.59 5.29 11.09
C SER A 11 11.47 4.51 10.10
N GLN A 12 12.53 5.15 9.64
CA GLN A 12 13.52 4.50 8.78
C GLN A 12 14.19 3.30 9.48
N GLU A 13 14.29 3.31 10.81
CA GLU A 13 14.87 2.21 11.60
C GLU A 13 14.09 0.90 11.46
N THR A 14 12.78 0.99 11.23
CA THR A 14 11.91 -0.15 10.96
C THR A 14 11.61 -0.31 9.47
N ASN A 15 12.39 0.32 8.59
CA ASN A 15 12.11 0.40 7.16
C ASN A 15 10.69 0.93 6.87
N TYR A 16 10.23 1.88 7.68
CA TYR A 16 8.87 2.44 7.64
C TYR A 16 7.75 1.41 7.80
N LYS A 17 8.04 0.25 8.36
CA LYS A 17 7.07 -0.80 8.65
C LYS A 17 6.53 -0.67 10.07
N LEU A 18 5.23 -0.86 10.22
CA LEU A 18 4.57 -0.93 11.51
C LEU A 18 4.95 -2.24 12.21
N THR A 19 5.31 -2.15 13.47
CA THR A 19 5.59 -3.32 14.30
C THR A 19 4.33 -3.82 15.01
N PRO A 20 4.26 -5.11 15.40
CA PRO A 20 3.13 -5.63 16.19
C PRO A 20 2.89 -4.86 17.50
N ALA A 21 3.95 -4.43 18.17
CA ALA A 21 3.85 -3.65 19.40
C ALA A 21 3.24 -2.26 19.19
N GLN A 22 3.61 -1.59 18.09
CA GLN A 22 3.02 -0.31 17.72
C GLN A 22 1.55 -0.46 17.34
N LEU A 23 1.19 -1.52 16.61
CA LEU A 23 -0.20 -1.81 16.28
C LEU A 23 -1.02 -2.06 17.54
N GLU A 24 -0.57 -2.93 18.43
CA GLU A 24 -1.24 -3.23 19.71
C GLU A 24 -1.47 -1.95 20.53
N ALA A 25 -0.47 -1.09 20.63
CA ALA A 25 -0.55 0.17 21.38
C ALA A 25 -1.53 1.19 20.75
N ALA A 26 -1.74 1.12 19.45
CA ALA A 26 -2.65 2.04 18.74
C ALA A 26 -4.12 1.58 18.77
N LEU A 27 -4.37 0.29 18.99
CA LEU A 27 -5.72 -0.26 19.01
C LEU A 27 -6.42 0.02 20.35
N THR A 28 -7.70 0.37 20.27
CA THR A 28 -8.56 0.61 21.44
C THR A 28 -9.93 -0.02 21.21
N PRO A 29 -10.78 -0.16 22.24
CA PRO A 29 -12.16 -0.61 22.08
C PRO A 29 -13.01 0.29 21.14
N LYS A 30 -12.53 1.51 20.85
CA LYS A 30 -13.20 2.45 19.93
C LYS A 30 -12.70 2.32 18.50
N THR A 31 -11.59 1.60 18.25
CA THR A 31 -11.02 1.42 16.91
C THR A 31 -12.03 0.68 16.03
N LYS A 32 -12.34 1.23 14.86
CA LYS A 32 -13.26 0.63 13.89
C LYS A 32 -12.51 -0.04 12.75
N TRP A 33 -11.47 0.61 12.25
CA TRP A 33 -10.73 0.19 11.07
C TRP A 33 -9.23 0.24 11.31
N PHE A 34 -8.54 -0.78 10.87
CA PHE A 34 -7.12 -0.75 10.57
C PHE A 34 -6.98 -0.59 9.06
N ILE A 35 -6.35 0.52 8.64
CA ILE A 35 -6.10 0.82 7.22
C ILE A 35 -4.64 0.51 6.94
N PHE A 36 -4.39 -0.37 5.98
CA PHE A 36 -3.09 -0.93 5.67
C PHE A 36 -2.79 -0.81 4.17
N ASN A 37 -1.54 -0.53 3.80
CA ASN A 37 -1.11 -0.46 2.40
C ASN A 37 0.28 -1.09 2.26
N SER A 38 0.38 -2.16 1.47
CA SER A 38 1.61 -2.88 1.18
C SER A 38 1.57 -3.44 -0.25
N PRO A 39 2.62 -3.23 -1.07
CA PRO A 39 3.71 -2.26 -0.91
C PRO A 39 3.19 -0.84 -0.73
N SER A 40 3.84 -0.06 0.14
CA SER A 40 3.29 1.19 0.64
C SER A 40 3.55 2.38 -0.29
N ASN A 41 2.58 3.27 -0.39
CA ASN A 41 2.76 4.64 -0.83
C ASN A 41 2.83 5.55 0.42
N PRO A 42 3.93 6.29 0.68
CA PRO A 42 5.00 6.66 -0.27
C PRO A 42 6.33 5.89 -0.12
N THR A 43 6.45 4.92 0.77
CA THR A 43 7.76 4.38 1.15
C THR A 43 8.26 3.28 0.22
N GLY A 44 7.37 2.59 -0.49
CA GLY A 44 7.67 1.39 -1.26
C GLY A 44 7.98 0.15 -0.40
N ALA A 45 7.86 0.27 0.92
CA ALA A 45 8.08 -0.84 1.84
C ALA A 45 7.02 -1.92 1.67
N GLY A 46 7.45 -3.17 1.56
CA GLY A 46 6.60 -4.35 1.46
C GLY A 46 6.74 -5.23 2.69
N TYR A 47 5.63 -5.76 3.19
CA TYR A 47 5.65 -6.69 4.32
C TYR A 47 5.82 -8.12 3.82
N SER A 48 6.79 -8.83 4.38
CA SER A 48 6.92 -10.27 4.17
C SER A 48 5.76 -11.04 4.82
N TRP A 49 5.62 -12.33 4.46
CA TRP A 49 4.62 -13.21 5.08
C TRP A 49 4.70 -13.20 6.62
N ASP A 50 5.90 -13.36 7.18
CA ASP A 50 6.08 -13.43 8.62
C ASP A 50 5.81 -12.07 9.32
N GLU A 51 6.22 -10.98 8.71
CA GLU A 51 5.92 -9.63 9.21
C GLU A 51 4.41 -9.37 9.21
N LEU A 52 3.73 -9.74 8.13
CA LEU A 52 2.29 -9.57 8.04
C LEU A 52 1.54 -10.52 8.97
N LYS A 53 2.02 -11.78 9.12
CA LYS A 53 1.47 -12.74 10.08
C LYS A 53 1.53 -12.20 11.51
N ALA A 54 2.64 -11.58 11.90
CA ALA A 54 2.77 -10.98 13.23
C ALA A 54 1.76 -9.84 13.47
N LEU A 55 1.44 -9.04 12.43
CA LEU A 55 0.39 -8.01 12.53
C LEU A 55 -1.01 -8.62 12.58
N THR A 56 -1.27 -9.65 11.78
CA THR A 56 -2.58 -10.32 11.78
C THR A 56 -2.87 -11.05 13.09
N ASP A 57 -1.84 -11.56 13.77
CA ASP A 57 -1.97 -12.14 15.12
C ASP A 57 -2.39 -11.11 16.18
N VAL A 58 -1.94 -9.86 16.03
CA VAL A 58 -2.45 -8.75 16.86
C VAL A 58 -3.94 -8.53 16.54
N LEU A 59 -4.29 -8.43 15.27
CA LEU A 59 -5.68 -8.17 14.85
C LEU A 59 -6.66 -9.27 15.31
N LEU A 60 -6.22 -10.52 15.38
CA LEU A 60 -7.06 -11.62 15.89
C LEU A 60 -7.49 -11.40 17.35
N ARG A 61 -6.68 -10.75 18.17
CA ARG A 61 -7.03 -10.40 19.56
C ARG A 61 -8.04 -9.25 19.65
N HIS A 62 -8.27 -8.52 18.55
CA HIS A 62 -9.18 -7.38 18.47
C HIS A 62 -10.31 -7.64 17.45
N PRO A 63 -11.28 -8.55 17.74
CA PRO A 63 -12.27 -9.01 16.77
C PRO A 63 -13.25 -7.93 16.30
N HIS A 64 -13.34 -6.80 17.00
CA HIS A 64 -14.17 -5.66 16.64
C HIS A 64 -13.55 -4.74 15.58
N VAL A 65 -12.25 -4.91 15.26
CA VAL A 65 -11.52 -4.09 14.30
C VAL A 65 -11.65 -4.68 12.91
N TRP A 66 -12.14 -3.90 11.97
CA TRP A 66 -12.16 -4.22 10.55
C TRP A 66 -10.81 -3.91 9.92
N VAL A 67 -10.45 -4.66 8.91
CA VAL A 67 -9.23 -4.45 8.13
C VAL A 67 -9.59 -3.91 6.76
N MET A 68 -8.96 -2.82 6.33
CA MET A 68 -8.98 -2.37 4.95
C MET A 68 -7.56 -2.40 4.43
N THR A 69 -7.30 -3.26 3.45
CA THR A 69 -6.00 -3.33 2.79
C THR A 69 -6.07 -2.72 1.40
N ASP A 70 -5.07 -1.91 1.08
CA ASP A 70 -4.86 -1.31 -0.25
C ASP A 70 -3.71 -2.04 -0.93
N ASP A 71 -4.06 -2.97 -1.81
CA ASP A 71 -3.15 -3.88 -2.51
C ASP A 71 -2.81 -3.37 -3.92
N MET A 72 -3.00 -2.07 -4.16
CA MET A 72 -2.84 -1.42 -5.47
C MET A 72 -1.50 -1.69 -6.15
N TYR A 73 -0.46 -2.03 -5.38
CA TYR A 73 0.89 -2.27 -5.87
C TYR A 73 1.30 -3.75 -5.84
N GLU A 74 0.37 -4.69 -5.70
CA GLU A 74 0.65 -6.13 -5.60
C GLU A 74 1.57 -6.67 -6.72
N HIS A 75 1.38 -6.20 -7.94
CA HIS A 75 2.18 -6.60 -9.10
C HIS A 75 3.48 -5.81 -9.28
N LEU A 76 3.69 -4.76 -8.51
CA LEU A 76 4.90 -3.94 -8.54
C LEU A 76 5.81 -4.35 -7.38
N ALA A 77 6.33 -5.54 -7.47
CA ALA A 77 7.21 -6.20 -6.50
C ALA A 77 8.55 -6.53 -7.17
N TYR A 78 9.64 -6.33 -6.46
CA TYR A 78 10.99 -6.40 -7.01
C TYR A 78 11.85 -7.42 -6.30
N ASP A 79 12.86 -7.91 -7.01
CA ASP A 79 13.83 -8.88 -6.52
C ASP A 79 13.10 -10.15 -6.02
N ASP A 80 13.40 -10.62 -4.82
CA ASP A 80 12.78 -11.81 -4.22
C ASP A 80 11.56 -11.52 -3.35
N PHE A 81 11.11 -10.26 -3.31
CA PHE A 81 9.92 -9.90 -2.53
C PHE A 81 8.66 -10.53 -3.13
N LYS A 82 7.95 -11.26 -2.30
CA LYS A 82 6.68 -11.88 -2.64
C LYS A 82 5.55 -11.16 -1.92
N PHE A 83 4.66 -10.57 -2.70
CA PHE A 83 3.46 -9.94 -2.17
C PHE A 83 2.58 -10.96 -1.44
N CYS A 84 1.98 -10.51 -0.35
CA CYS A 84 0.90 -11.23 0.36
C CYS A 84 -0.07 -10.21 0.98
N THR A 85 -1.32 -10.63 1.18
CA THR A 85 -2.38 -9.79 1.75
C THR A 85 -2.89 -10.34 3.08
N PRO A 86 -3.42 -9.50 4.00
CA PRO A 86 -3.87 -9.95 5.32
C PRO A 86 -4.84 -11.13 5.30
N ALA A 87 -5.78 -11.16 4.35
CA ALA A 87 -6.76 -12.26 4.26
C ALA A 87 -6.17 -13.57 3.73
N GLU A 88 -5.05 -13.53 3.01
CA GLU A 88 -4.30 -14.70 2.57
C GLU A 88 -3.46 -15.27 3.72
N VAL A 89 -2.73 -14.39 4.42
CA VAL A 89 -1.85 -14.77 5.51
C VAL A 89 -2.63 -15.31 6.71
N GLU A 90 -3.81 -14.73 6.97
CA GLU A 90 -4.68 -15.13 8.09
C GLU A 90 -6.15 -15.22 7.62
N PRO A 91 -6.60 -16.39 7.16
CA PRO A 91 -7.96 -16.58 6.66
C PRO A 91 -9.07 -16.28 7.67
N ALA A 92 -8.79 -16.33 8.98
CA ALA A 92 -9.76 -15.96 10.01
C ALA A 92 -10.13 -14.47 9.99
N LEU A 93 -9.31 -13.62 9.32
CA LEU A 93 -9.63 -12.21 9.10
C LEU A 93 -10.56 -11.97 7.90
N TYR A 94 -10.72 -12.94 7.00
CA TYR A 94 -11.52 -12.81 5.78
C TYR A 94 -12.93 -12.22 6.03
N PRO A 95 -13.70 -12.66 7.08
CA PRO A 95 -15.04 -12.15 7.34
C PRO A 95 -15.11 -10.67 7.73
N ARG A 96 -13.99 -10.00 7.94
CA ARG A 96 -13.91 -8.58 8.33
C ARG A 96 -12.79 -7.81 7.61
N THR A 97 -12.35 -8.32 6.46
CA THR A 97 -11.35 -7.66 5.62
C THR A 97 -12.00 -7.13 4.35
N LEU A 98 -11.70 -5.88 4.02
CA LEU A 98 -11.97 -5.25 2.75
C LEU A 98 -10.64 -5.12 1.99
N THR A 99 -10.46 -5.90 0.94
CA THR A 99 -9.31 -5.79 0.05
C THR A 99 -9.64 -4.85 -1.10
N CYS A 100 -8.89 -3.77 -1.21
CA CYS A 100 -9.01 -2.76 -2.26
C CYS A 100 -7.87 -2.91 -3.27
N ASN A 101 -8.18 -2.82 -4.56
CA ASN A 101 -7.20 -2.90 -5.63
C ASN A 101 -7.70 -2.14 -6.87
N GLY A 102 -6.94 -2.16 -7.96
CA GLY A 102 -7.35 -1.52 -9.20
C GLY A 102 -6.35 -1.68 -10.33
N VAL A 103 -6.78 -1.25 -11.51
CA VAL A 103 -5.97 -1.36 -12.74
C VAL A 103 -5.06 -0.15 -12.98
N SER A 104 -5.12 0.85 -12.14
CA SER A 104 -4.43 2.13 -12.37
C SER A 104 -2.92 2.01 -12.45
N LYS A 105 -2.29 1.13 -11.67
CA LYS A 105 -0.84 1.10 -11.47
C LYS A 105 -0.18 0.01 -12.31
N ALA A 106 -0.38 -1.24 -11.99
CA ALA A 106 0.23 -2.36 -12.70
C ALA A 106 -0.11 -2.38 -14.20
N TYR A 107 -1.32 -1.98 -14.54
CA TYR A 107 -1.82 -1.96 -15.92
C TYR A 107 -1.68 -0.59 -16.61
N ALA A 108 -1.03 0.40 -15.96
CA ALA A 108 -0.87 1.77 -16.49
C ALA A 108 -2.19 2.43 -16.92
N MET A 109 -3.29 2.13 -16.24
CA MET A 109 -4.66 2.54 -16.60
C MET A 109 -5.20 3.67 -15.68
N THR A 110 -4.37 4.62 -15.29
CA THR A 110 -4.77 5.71 -14.38
C THR A 110 -5.95 6.53 -14.94
N GLY A 111 -5.95 6.79 -16.24
CA GLY A 111 -7.00 7.57 -16.93
C GLY A 111 -8.35 6.85 -17.01
N TRP A 112 -8.39 5.53 -16.89
CA TRP A 112 -9.61 4.74 -16.97
C TRP A 112 -10.45 4.79 -15.69
N ARG A 113 -9.90 5.23 -14.58
CA ARG A 113 -10.59 5.47 -13.31
C ARG A 113 -11.33 4.24 -12.77
N ILE A 114 -10.67 3.07 -12.76
CA ILE A 114 -11.22 1.81 -12.24
C ILE A 114 -10.42 1.35 -11.02
N GLY A 115 -11.14 1.15 -9.93
CA GLY A 115 -10.74 0.37 -8.77
C GLY A 115 -11.83 -0.62 -8.42
N TYR A 116 -11.49 -1.63 -7.66
CA TYR A 116 -12.42 -2.64 -7.18
C TYR A 116 -12.08 -3.02 -5.76
N ALA A 117 -13.05 -3.61 -5.08
CA ALA A 117 -12.87 -4.12 -3.74
C ALA A 117 -13.59 -5.46 -3.56
N ALA A 118 -12.97 -6.33 -2.78
CA ALA A 118 -13.54 -7.59 -2.34
C ALA A 118 -13.66 -7.61 -0.82
N GLY A 119 -14.74 -8.16 -0.30
CA GLY A 119 -14.97 -8.24 1.14
C GLY A 119 -16.29 -8.92 1.48
N PRO A 120 -16.66 -8.97 2.77
CA PRO A 120 -17.89 -9.61 3.20
C PRO A 120 -19.12 -9.01 2.53
N GLU A 121 -20.04 -9.87 2.12
CA GLU A 121 -21.24 -9.47 1.37
C GLU A 121 -22.02 -8.31 2.02
N PRO A 122 -22.29 -8.29 3.34
CA PRO A 122 -23.03 -7.18 3.94
C PRO A 122 -22.33 -5.82 3.77
N LEU A 123 -20.98 -5.80 3.86
CA LEU A 123 -20.20 -4.59 3.66
C LEU A 123 -20.26 -4.15 2.20
N ILE A 124 -20.03 -5.06 1.26
CA ILE A 124 -20.08 -4.77 -0.18
C ILE A 124 -21.48 -4.31 -0.60
N ALA A 125 -22.54 -4.93 -0.09
CA ALA A 125 -23.91 -4.52 -0.35
C ALA A 125 -24.19 -3.08 0.15
N ALA A 126 -23.69 -2.74 1.34
CA ALA A 126 -23.81 -1.37 1.88
C ALA A 126 -23.04 -0.35 1.04
N MET A 127 -21.82 -0.68 0.61
CA MET A 127 -21.00 0.16 -0.28
C MET A 127 -21.70 0.39 -1.62
N ARG A 128 -22.24 -0.66 -2.24
CA ARG A 128 -23.02 -0.56 -3.50
C ARG A 128 -24.24 0.35 -3.34
N LYS A 129 -24.95 0.24 -2.24
CA LYS A 129 -26.12 1.11 -1.94
C LYS A 129 -25.72 2.57 -1.88
N ILE A 130 -24.63 2.91 -1.20
CA ILE A 130 -24.13 4.29 -1.10
C ILE A 130 -23.64 4.78 -2.46
N GLN A 131 -22.87 3.97 -3.17
CA GLN A 131 -22.34 4.31 -4.48
C GLN A 131 -23.47 4.59 -5.49
N SER A 132 -24.52 3.78 -5.48
CA SER A 132 -25.65 3.97 -6.40
C SER A 132 -26.38 5.30 -6.22
N GLN A 133 -26.29 5.90 -5.03
CA GLN A 133 -26.91 7.20 -4.70
C GLN A 133 -25.94 8.38 -4.88
N SER A 134 -24.67 8.13 -5.16
CA SER A 134 -23.65 9.18 -5.32
C SER A 134 -23.09 9.22 -6.74
N THR A 135 -22.20 8.29 -7.08
CA THR A 135 -21.49 8.25 -8.38
C THR A 135 -22.09 7.24 -9.35
N SER A 136 -23.13 6.50 -8.96
CA SER A 136 -23.77 5.40 -9.69
C SER A 136 -22.83 4.22 -9.94
N ASN A 137 -21.98 4.29 -10.96
CA ASN A 137 -21.00 3.26 -11.31
C ASN A 137 -19.90 3.85 -12.20
N PRO A 138 -18.76 3.15 -12.35
CA PRO A 138 -17.72 3.53 -13.31
C PRO A 138 -18.23 3.47 -14.76
N CYS A 139 -17.54 4.20 -15.66
CA CYS A 139 -17.81 4.16 -17.08
C CYS A 139 -17.77 2.71 -17.62
N THR A 140 -18.77 2.30 -18.38
CA THR A 140 -18.88 0.93 -18.91
C THR A 140 -17.71 0.54 -19.81
N ILE A 141 -17.22 1.45 -20.63
CA ILE A 141 -16.03 1.21 -21.48
C ILE A 141 -14.82 0.91 -20.62
N SER A 142 -14.63 1.68 -19.54
CA SER A 142 -13.55 1.45 -18.59
C SER A 142 -13.67 0.10 -17.86
N GLN A 143 -14.89 -0.33 -17.55
CA GLN A 143 -15.12 -1.64 -16.93
C GLN A 143 -14.70 -2.78 -17.87
N TRP A 144 -15.08 -2.73 -19.16
CA TRP A 144 -14.66 -3.74 -20.15
C TRP A 144 -13.15 -3.72 -20.38
N ALA A 145 -12.53 -2.54 -20.42
CA ALA A 145 -11.08 -2.44 -20.49
C ALA A 145 -10.39 -3.08 -19.26
N ALA A 146 -10.96 -2.91 -18.07
CA ALA A 146 -10.45 -3.57 -16.86
C ALA A 146 -10.65 -5.09 -16.89
N VAL A 147 -11.76 -5.59 -17.44
CA VAL A 147 -11.99 -7.03 -17.66
C VAL A 147 -10.89 -7.62 -18.54
N GLU A 148 -10.53 -6.96 -19.63
CA GLU A 148 -9.44 -7.41 -20.52
C GLU A 148 -8.09 -7.32 -19.80
N ALA A 149 -7.83 -6.25 -19.08
CA ALA A 149 -6.57 -6.10 -18.33
C ALA A 149 -6.37 -7.22 -17.30
N LEU A 150 -7.42 -7.63 -16.60
CA LEU A 150 -7.34 -8.64 -15.54
C LEU A 150 -7.35 -10.08 -16.08
N ASN A 151 -8.00 -10.35 -17.21
CA ASN A 151 -8.12 -11.70 -17.77
C ASN A 151 -7.19 -11.96 -18.95
N GLY A 152 -6.63 -10.91 -19.55
CA GLY A 152 -5.71 -11.00 -20.68
C GLY A 152 -4.31 -11.44 -20.27
N SER A 153 -3.39 -11.40 -21.21
CA SER A 153 -2.00 -11.76 -20.95
C SER A 153 -1.35 -10.86 -19.90
N GLN A 154 -0.73 -11.45 -18.89
CA GLN A 154 0.03 -10.75 -17.85
C GLN A 154 1.55 -10.67 -18.16
N ALA A 155 1.99 -11.13 -19.33
CA ALA A 155 3.41 -11.22 -19.67
C ALA A 155 4.14 -9.86 -19.62
N PHE A 156 3.47 -8.76 -19.97
CA PHE A 156 4.03 -7.41 -19.93
C PHE A 156 4.43 -6.94 -18.53
N LEU A 157 3.84 -7.50 -17.47
CA LEU A 157 4.17 -7.16 -16.08
C LEU A 157 5.62 -7.46 -15.76
N THR A 158 6.17 -8.54 -16.31
CA THR A 158 7.58 -8.92 -16.13
C THR A 158 8.53 -7.85 -16.68
N ASP A 159 8.28 -7.37 -17.89
CA ASP A 159 9.11 -6.34 -18.53
C ASP A 159 8.97 -4.98 -17.82
N ASN A 160 7.75 -4.65 -17.42
CA ASN A 160 7.48 -3.45 -16.65
C ASN A 160 8.21 -3.47 -15.30
N ASN A 161 8.12 -4.57 -14.55
CA ASN A 161 8.80 -4.72 -13.27
C ASN A 161 10.32 -4.66 -13.44
N ALA A 162 10.89 -5.30 -14.46
CA ALA A 162 12.30 -5.19 -14.76
C ALA A 162 12.73 -3.73 -15.06
N SER A 163 11.89 -2.98 -15.77
CA SER A 163 12.13 -1.56 -16.04
C SER A 163 12.05 -0.70 -14.77
N PHE A 164 11.05 -0.91 -13.92
CA PHE A 164 10.92 -0.19 -12.64
C PHE A 164 12.05 -0.54 -11.68
N SER A 165 12.46 -1.82 -11.60
CA SER A 165 13.58 -2.25 -10.77
C SER A 165 14.89 -1.54 -11.18
N ARG A 166 15.18 -1.45 -12.48
CA ARG A 166 16.36 -0.69 -12.96
C ARG A 166 16.31 0.79 -12.57
N ARG A 167 15.14 1.42 -12.72
CA ARG A 167 14.94 2.83 -12.34
C ARG A 167 15.08 3.04 -10.84
N ARG A 168 14.48 2.16 -10.02
CA ARG A 168 14.63 2.15 -8.57
C ARG A 168 16.10 2.09 -8.16
N ASN A 169 16.85 1.11 -8.70
CA ASN A 169 18.26 0.93 -8.37
C ASN A 169 19.09 2.16 -8.72
N LEU A 170 18.84 2.77 -9.88
CA LEU A 170 19.53 4.00 -10.29
C LEU A 170 19.24 5.15 -9.32
N VAL A 171 17.96 5.37 -8.99
CA VAL A 171 17.56 6.50 -8.12
C VAL A 171 18.09 6.29 -6.70
N VAL A 172 17.95 5.08 -6.13
CA VAL A 172 18.46 4.75 -4.80
C VAL A 172 19.97 4.94 -4.73
N LYS A 173 20.70 4.48 -5.76
CA LYS A 173 22.16 4.71 -5.85
C LYS A 173 22.50 6.19 -5.81
N ILE A 174 21.90 7.01 -6.67
CA ILE A 174 22.17 8.45 -6.74
C ILE A 174 21.86 9.13 -5.40
N LEU A 175 20.74 8.79 -4.78
CA LEU A 175 20.35 9.33 -3.48
C LEU A 175 21.37 8.99 -2.39
N ASN A 176 21.82 7.75 -2.30
CA ASN A 176 22.78 7.31 -1.29
C ASN A 176 24.21 7.80 -1.55
N GLU A 177 24.57 8.14 -2.80
CA GLU A 177 25.83 8.82 -3.14
C GLU A 177 25.77 10.34 -2.82
N THR A 178 24.57 10.86 -2.57
CA THR A 178 24.37 12.28 -2.25
C THR A 178 24.61 12.52 -0.77
N ARG A 179 25.55 13.42 -0.44
CA ARG A 179 25.92 13.70 0.95
C ARG A 179 24.72 14.20 1.78
N GLY A 180 24.45 13.50 2.88
CA GLY A 180 23.41 13.87 3.83
C GLY A 180 22.03 13.32 3.48
N ILE A 181 21.92 12.47 2.47
CA ILE A 181 20.70 11.74 2.11
C ILE A 181 20.93 10.24 2.35
N THR A 182 19.93 9.58 2.89
CA THR A 182 19.90 8.12 2.99
C THR A 182 18.55 7.61 2.49
N CYS A 183 18.56 6.58 1.67
CA CYS A 183 17.36 6.02 1.07
C CYS A 183 17.40 4.49 1.16
N PRO A 184 16.47 3.86 1.90
CA PRO A 184 16.28 2.42 1.85
C PRO A 184 15.89 1.98 0.45
N THR A 185 16.27 0.77 0.06
CA THR A 185 15.82 0.17 -1.19
C THR A 185 14.40 -0.38 -0.98
N PRO A 186 13.38 0.15 -1.67
CA PRO A 186 12.01 -0.33 -1.50
C PRO A 186 11.81 -1.71 -2.14
N GLU A 187 10.98 -2.53 -1.52
CA GLU A 187 10.62 -3.86 -2.00
C GLU A 187 9.58 -3.81 -3.12
N GLY A 188 8.79 -2.72 -3.21
CA GLY A 188 7.72 -2.62 -4.21
C GLY A 188 7.29 -1.19 -4.52
N ALA A 189 6.17 -1.06 -5.24
CA ALA A 189 5.63 0.19 -5.77
C ALA A 189 6.63 0.90 -6.71
N PHE A 190 6.49 2.20 -6.95
CA PHE A 190 7.44 2.98 -7.78
C PHE A 190 7.85 4.28 -7.07
N TYR A 191 7.96 4.22 -5.76
CA TYR A 191 8.37 5.33 -4.91
C TYR A 191 9.71 5.03 -4.26
N VAL A 192 10.43 6.09 -3.94
CA VAL A 192 11.56 6.08 -3.00
C VAL A 192 11.29 7.10 -1.91
N TYR A 193 11.69 6.83 -0.69
CA TYR A 193 11.43 7.70 0.46
C TYR A 193 12.72 8.00 1.22
N PRO A 194 13.52 8.96 0.71
CA PRO A 194 14.82 9.28 1.31
C PRO A 194 14.66 10.08 2.60
N SER A 195 15.54 9.86 3.55
CA SER A 195 15.73 10.72 4.70
C SER A 195 16.70 11.84 4.38
N ILE A 196 16.30 13.07 4.70
CA ILE A 196 17.12 14.28 4.60
C ILE A 196 17.47 14.82 6.01
N ALA A 197 17.31 14.02 7.06
CA ALA A 197 17.49 14.46 8.45
C ALA A 197 18.84 15.15 8.70
N ALA A 198 19.91 14.68 8.05
CA ALA A 198 21.24 15.28 8.16
C ALA A 198 21.38 16.64 7.46
N LEU A 199 20.38 17.08 6.69
CA LEU A 199 20.35 18.36 5.99
C LEU A 199 19.49 19.42 6.70
N ILE A 200 18.61 19.00 7.61
CA ILE A 200 17.71 19.92 8.34
C ILE A 200 18.56 20.94 9.12
N GLY A 201 18.20 22.21 8.99
CA GLY A 201 18.89 23.34 9.62
C GLY A 201 20.13 23.84 8.86
N LYS A 202 20.46 23.25 7.71
CA LYS A 202 21.50 23.75 6.81
C LYS A 202 20.94 24.76 5.82
N GLN A 203 21.83 25.52 5.21
CA GLN A 203 21.49 26.45 4.13
C GLN A 203 21.99 25.89 2.80
N THR A 204 21.23 26.15 1.73
CA THR A 204 21.67 25.90 0.37
C THR A 204 22.75 26.92 -0.01
N PRO A 205 23.53 26.70 -1.09
CA PRO A 205 24.48 27.70 -1.61
C PRO A 205 23.83 29.03 -1.97
N SER A 206 22.52 29.04 -2.25
CA SER A 206 21.74 30.27 -2.51
C SER A 206 21.21 30.95 -1.24
N GLY A 207 21.50 30.40 -0.04
CA GLY A 207 21.07 30.94 1.24
C GLY A 207 19.65 30.54 1.70
N ALA A 208 18.95 29.69 0.95
CA ALA A 208 17.67 29.15 1.41
C ALA A 208 17.88 28.15 2.54
N GLY A 209 17.07 28.20 3.60
CA GLY A 209 17.06 27.23 4.67
C GLY A 209 16.45 25.89 4.23
N LEU A 210 16.95 24.79 4.76
CA LEU A 210 16.44 23.42 4.60
C LEU A 210 15.72 22.96 5.86
#